data_94b365a9c7b8e52a976a3953f4f1292e
#
_entry.id   94b365a9c7b8e52a976a3953f4f1292e
#
_cell.length_a   1.000
_cell.length_b   1.000
_cell.length_c   1.000
_cell.angle_alpha   90.00
_cell.angle_beta   90.00
_cell.angle_gamma   90.00
#
_symmetry.space_group_name_H-M   'P 1'
#
loop_
_entity.id
_entity.type
_entity.pdbx_description
1 polymer ?
#
loop_
_entity_poly.entity_id
_entity_poly.type
_entity_poly.pdbx_seq_one_letter_code
_entity_poly.pdbx_strand_id
1 'polypeptide(L)'
;MFRASSTHLIARAVLTLCLVVWELLASPVGFAQTPVEGQGKVKIEWLGHEFYRLTSPKGVVAVTSPWLANLDGPVPLESLTRTDFILVPNAHNDDMGNPIEIAGVASGATVLAPGPLGQWLIEKGLKKEQYRRTGVGDQFALKGVTFKIGPNAHDNTLPNGADGGPAASFFVTFENGFTVFYTSHSTLSSDLALYASIYQPDMAIIGLAGDAREFAQVARLLTTNNPKLKTIIPSHLRPGAPILAEGKRELDRLGIGGLMFVPELKRAYEY
;
A
#
# COMPACT_ATOMS: atom_id res chain seq x y z
N MET A 1 33.52 69.30 -4.28
CA MET A 1 32.50 68.94 -5.29
C MET A 1 32.79 67.51 -5.78
N PHE A 2 32.21 66.49 -5.14
CA PHE A 2 32.43 65.11 -5.56
C PHE A 2 31.18 64.64 -6.32
N ARG A 3 31.34 64.30 -7.61
CA ARG A 3 30.30 63.64 -8.42
C ARG A 3 30.21 62.19 -7.98
N ALA A 4 29.12 61.78 -7.37
CA ALA A 4 28.82 60.36 -7.13
C ALA A 4 28.53 59.68 -8.46
N SER A 5 29.28 58.63 -8.74
CA SER A 5 29.26 57.86 -9.97
C SER A 5 27.92 57.12 -10.10
N SER A 6 27.25 57.25 -11.23
CA SER A 6 26.00 56.64 -11.61
C SER A 6 26.09 55.10 -11.73
N THR A 7 27.29 54.53 -11.64
CA THR A 7 27.53 53.07 -11.73
C THR A 7 27.01 52.28 -10.52
N HIS A 8 26.94 52.88 -9.32
CA HIS A 8 26.45 52.18 -8.13
C HIS A 8 24.91 52.01 -8.09
N LEU A 9 24.15 52.87 -8.78
CA LEU A 9 22.69 52.75 -8.87
C LEU A 9 22.28 51.59 -9.82
N ILE A 10 22.98 51.44 -10.95
CA ILE A 10 22.70 50.40 -11.93
C ILE A 10 23.01 48.99 -11.35
N ALA A 11 24.13 48.86 -10.63
CA ALA A 11 24.50 47.57 -10.00
C ALA A 11 23.48 47.10 -8.93
N ARG A 12 22.91 48.05 -8.15
CA ARG A 12 21.87 47.75 -7.14
C ARG A 12 20.56 47.36 -7.78
N ALA A 13 20.14 47.98 -8.87
CA ALA A 13 18.90 47.66 -9.58
C ALA A 13 18.96 46.27 -10.24
N VAL A 14 20.10 45.91 -10.83
CA VAL A 14 20.30 44.58 -11.44
C VAL A 14 20.30 43.48 -10.38
N LEU A 15 20.96 43.69 -9.22
CA LEU A 15 21.01 42.70 -8.15
C LEU A 15 19.60 42.45 -7.52
N THR A 16 18.81 43.51 -7.36
CA THR A 16 17.43 43.38 -6.84
C THR A 16 16.53 42.66 -7.85
N LEU A 17 16.67 42.92 -9.13
CA LEU A 17 15.90 42.23 -10.17
C LEU A 17 16.25 40.72 -10.26
N CYS A 18 17.52 40.36 -10.14
CA CYS A 18 17.98 38.98 -10.11
C CYS A 18 17.44 38.18 -8.90
N LEU A 19 17.37 38.82 -7.71
CA LEU A 19 16.81 38.19 -6.50
C LEU A 19 15.30 37.96 -6.61
N VAL A 20 14.54 38.88 -7.16
CA VAL A 20 13.10 38.73 -7.38
C VAL A 20 12.78 37.65 -8.41
N VAL A 21 13.60 37.55 -9.49
CA VAL A 21 13.43 36.48 -10.51
C VAL A 21 13.79 35.12 -9.94
N TRP A 22 14.80 35.03 -9.04
CA TRP A 22 15.17 33.79 -8.36
C TRP A 22 14.07 33.27 -7.44
N GLU A 23 13.39 34.14 -6.68
CA GLU A 23 12.26 33.74 -5.83
C GLU A 23 11.03 33.27 -6.63
N LEU A 24 10.80 33.82 -7.83
CA LEU A 24 9.72 33.40 -8.72
C LEU A 24 9.99 32.06 -9.41
N LEU A 25 11.27 31.68 -9.61
CA LEU A 25 11.66 30.40 -10.21
C LEU A 25 11.92 29.29 -9.20
N ALA A 26 12.04 29.62 -7.90
CA ALA A 26 12.28 28.67 -6.82
C ALA A 26 10.97 28.16 -6.15
N SER A 27 9.81 28.46 -6.70
CA SER A 27 8.57 27.85 -6.24
C SER A 27 8.65 26.33 -6.53
N PRO A 28 8.67 25.46 -5.50
CA PRO A 28 8.57 24.05 -5.75
C PRO A 28 7.23 23.83 -6.47
N VAL A 29 7.27 23.29 -7.68
CA VAL A 29 6.08 22.72 -8.34
C VAL A 29 5.69 21.50 -7.51
N GLY A 30 5.12 21.75 -6.36
CA GLY A 30 4.40 20.74 -5.61
C GLY A 30 3.17 20.42 -6.44
N PHE A 31 3.12 19.21 -7.02
CA PHE A 31 1.85 18.63 -7.42
C PHE A 31 1.03 18.36 -6.15
N ALA A 32 0.57 19.43 -5.50
CA ALA A 32 -0.50 19.34 -4.53
C ALA A 32 -1.73 18.92 -5.32
N GLN A 33 -2.05 17.62 -5.28
CA GLN A 33 -3.39 17.18 -5.63
C GLN A 33 -4.32 17.90 -4.67
N THR A 34 -5.06 18.88 -5.17
CA THR A 34 -6.15 19.51 -4.43
C THR A 34 -7.08 18.38 -3.98
N PRO A 35 -7.41 18.26 -2.68
CA PRO A 35 -8.46 17.35 -2.26
C PRO A 35 -9.72 17.74 -3.00
N VAL A 36 -10.28 16.83 -3.80
CA VAL A 36 -11.56 17.07 -4.47
C VAL A 36 -12.62 16.89 -3.39
N GLU A 37 -13.10 18.00 -2.84
CA GLU A 37 -14.22 18.01 -1.89
C GLU A 37 -15.44 17.33 -2.54
N GLY A 38 -15.98 16.27 -1.87
CA GLY A 38 -17.21 15.58 -2.27
C GLY A 38 -17.03 14.17 -2.85
N GLN A 39 -15.83 13.59 -2.85
CA GLN A 39 -15.66 12.18 -3.21
C GLN A 39 -15.97 11.28 -2.00
N GLY A 40 -16.76 10.20 -2.24
CA GLY A 40 -17.14 9.22 -1.25
C GLY A 40 -15.96 8.57 -0.52
N LYS A 41 -16.26 7.70 0.43
CA LYS A 41 -15.28 7.07 1.32
C LYS A 41 -14.76 5.75 0.78
N VAL A 42 -13.52 5.42 1.13
CA VAL A 42 -12.96 4.08 0.95
C VAL A 42 -13.51 3.17 2.03
N LYS A 43 -13.91 1.94 1.67
CA LYS A 43 -14.34 0.92 2.63
C LYS A 43 -13.28 -0.15 2.78
N ILE A 44 -12.97 -0.50 4.02
CA ILE A 44 -12.02 -1.55 4.38
C ILE A 44 -12.79 -2.60 5.17
N GLU A 45 -12.74 -3.86 4.73
CA GLU A 45 -13.36 -4.99 5.40
C GLU A 45 -12.32 -6.11 5.58
N TRP A 46 -12.12 -6.56 6.81
CA TRP A 46 -11.24 -7.68 7.11
C TRP A 46 -12.02 -9.01 6.97
N LEU A 47 -11.54 -9.89 6.12
CA LEU A 47 -12.15 -11.18 5.81
C LEU A 47 -11.42 -12.37 6.47
N GLY A 48 -10.41 -12.08 7.30
CA GLY A 48 -9.59 -13.05 8.03
C GLY A 48 -8.16 -13.10 7.52
N HIS A 49 -7.21 -13.40 8.42
CA HIS A 49 -5.78 -13.47 8.14
C HIS A 49 -5.26 -12.19 7.46
N GLU A 50 -4.76 -12.28 6.21
CA GLU A 50 -4.34 -11.14 5.37
C GLU A 50 -5.37 -10.76 4.31
N PHE A 51 -6.52 -11.38 4.33
CA PHE A 51 -7.58 -11.16 3.38
C PHE A 51 -8.39 -9.92 3.74
N TYR A 52 -8.19 -8.83 3.00
CA TYR A 52 -8.98 -7.60 3.09
C TYR A 52 -9.74 -7.35 1.79
N ARG A 53 -10.94 -6.82 1.91
CA ARG A 53 -11.67 -6.20 0.80
C ARG A 53 -11.56 -4.69 0.93
N LEU A 54 -11.00 -4.06 -0.10
CA LEU A 54 -10.83 -2.62 -0.23
C LEU A 54 -11.80 -2.15 -1.31
N THR A 55 -12.75 -1.27 -0.97
CA THR A 55 -13.71 -0.76 -1.95
C THR A 55 -13.51 0.74 -2.12
N SER A 56 -13.28 1.17 -3.35
CA SER A 56 -13.10 2.58 -3.69
C SER A 56 -14.40 3.38 -3.57
N PRO A 57 -14.32 4.72 -3.51
CA PRO A 57 -15.51 5.59 -3.57
C PRO A 57 -16.44 5.33 -4.75
N LYS A 58 -15.88 4.89 -5.89
CA LYS A 58 -16.66 4.58 -7.12
C LYS A 58 -17.04 3.10 -7.23
N GLY A 59 -16.78 2.30 -6.18
CA GLY A 59 -17.18 0.90 -6.12
C GLY A 59 -16.21 -0.09 -6.75
N VAL A 60 -14.98 0.32 -7.11
CA VAL A 60 -13.92 -0.60 -7.54
C VAL A 60 -13.46 -1.43 -6.34
N VAL A 61 -13.40 -2.74 -6.49
CA VAL A 61 -13.08 -3.68 -5.41
C VAL A 61 -11.72 -4.33 -5.65
N ALA A 62 -10.81 -4.16 -4.69
CA ALA A 62 -9.56 -4.90 -4.60
C ALA A 62 -9.59 -5.85 -3.40
N VAL A 63 -9.00 -7.03 -3.55
CA VAL A 63 -8.80 -7.98 -2.44
C VAL A 63 -7.32 -8.31 -2.29
N THR A 64 -6.87 -8.46 -1.03
CA THR A 64 -5.48 -8.78 -0.68
C THR A 64 -5.39 -10.21 -0.21
N SER A 65 -4.32 -10.95 -0.60
CA SER A 65 -4.00 -12.30 -0.12
C SER A 65 -5.25 -13.16 0.14
N PRO A 66 -6.07 -13.44 -0.89
CA PRO A 66 -7.45 -13.91 -0.68
C PRO A 66 -7.52 -15.40 -0.39
N TRP A 67 -7.22 -15.78 0.83
CA TRP A 67 -7.27 -17.16 1.31
C TRP A 67 -8.69 -17.55 1.74
N LEU A 68 -9.43 -18.23 0.84
CA LEU A 68 -10.85 -18.57 1.02
C LEU A 68 -11.11 -19.48 2.25
N ALA A 69 -10.22 -20.44 2.46
CA ALA A 69 -10.32 -21.43 3.55
C ALA A 69 -9.63 -20.96 4.84
N ASN A 70 -9.45 -19.65 5.03
CA ASN A 70 -8.79 -19.15 6.23
C ASN A 70 -9.49 -19.61 7.52
N LEU A 71 -8.70 -19.79 8.57
CA LEU A 71 -9.15 -20.41 9.82
C LEU A 71 -10.10 -19.54 10.65
N ASP A 72 -10.31 -18.28 10.24
CA ASP A 72 -11.17 -17.32 10.94
C ASP A 72 -12.62 -17.36 10.46
N GLY A 73 -12.88 -18.19 9.47
CA GLY A 73 -14.17 -18.44 8.86
C GLY A 73 -14.08 -18.33 7.34
N PRO A 74 -14.47 -19.38 6.62
CA PRO A 74 -14.43 -19.41 5.17
C PRO A 74 -15.14 -18.21 4.55
N VAL A 75 -14.57 -17.69 3.47
CA VAL A 75 -15.21 -16.65 2.66
C VAL A 75 -15.85 -17.35 1.45
N PRO A 76 -17.19 -17.28 1.29
CA PRO A 76 -17.86 -17.88 0.16
C PRO A 76 -17.38 -17.28 -1.17
N LEU A 77 -17.01 -18.14 -2.13
CA LEU A 77 -16.47 -17.70 -3.42
C LEU A 77 -17.47 -16.81 -4.19
N GLU A 78 -18.76 -17.10 -4.09
CA GLU A 78 -19.85 -16.33 -4.71
C GLU A 78 -19.96 -14.88 -4.18
N SER A 79 -19.41 -14.59 -3.00
CA SER A 79 -19.35 -13.22 -2.46
C SER A 79 -18.30 -12.34 -3.12
N LEU A 80 -17.46 -12.92 -3.99
CA LEU A 80 -16.31 -12.27 -4.62
C LEU A 80 -16.50 -12.01 -6.12
N THR A 81 -17.69 -12.25 -6.67
CA THR A 81 -18.02 -12.09 -8.11
C THR A 81 -17.81 -10.65 -8.62
N ARG A 82 -17.78 -9.65 -7.73
CA ARG A 82 -17.57 -8.23 -8.06
C ARG A 82 -16.13 -7.75 -7.81
N THR A 83 -15.18 -8.67 -7.67
CA THR A 83 -13.77 -8.32 -7.49
C THR A 83 -13.19 -7.77 -8.80
N ASP A 84 -12.50 -6.63 -8.72
CA ASP A 84 -11.80 -6.00 -9.83
C ASP A 84 -10.30 -6.31 -9.84
N PHE A 85 -9.70 -6.38 -8.65
CA PHE A 85 -8.27 -6.63 -8.48
C PHE A 85 -7.99 -7.65 -7.38
N ILE A 86 -7.05 -8.53 -7.65
CA ILE A 86 -6.57 -9.55 -6.70
C ILE A 86 -5.09 -9.30 -6.50
N LEU A 87 -4.69 -8.85 -5.29
CA LEU A 87 -3.32 -8.50 -4.96
C LEU A 87 -2.64 -9.72 -4.33
N VAL A 88 -1.64 -10.25 -5.01
CA VAL A 88 -0.89 -11.43 -4.58
C VAL A 88 0.57 -11.03 -4.35
N PRO A 89 1.01 -10.87 -3.08
CA PRO A 89 2.33 -10.34 -2.74
C PRO A 89 3.46 -11.35 -2.93
N ASN A 90 3.23 -12.61 -2.59
CA ASN A 90 4.19 -13.72 -2.66
C ASN A 90 3.45 -15.08 -2.80
N ALA A 91 4.20 -16.17 -2.87
CA ALA A 91 3.71 -17.52 -3.20
C ALA A 91 3.40 -18.41 -1.98
N HIS A 92 3.54 -17.91 -0.75
CA HIS A 92 3.10 -18.68 0.41
C HIS A 92 1.59 -18.88 0.35
N ASN A 93 1.12 -20.06 0.76
CA ASN A 93 -0.26 -20.48 0.57
C ASN A 93 -1.29 -19.51 1.15
N ASP A 94 -1.00 -18.95 2.30
CA ASP A 94 -1.86 -18.02 3.04
C ASP A 94 -1.75 -16.57 2.52
N ASP A 95 -0.61 -16.21 1.91
CA ASP A 95 -0.39 -14.92 1.25
C ASP A 95 -0.86 -14.92 -0.21
N MET A 96 -0.70 -16.04 -0.91
CA MET A 96 -1.19 -16.20 -2.28
C MET A 96 -2.71 -16.37 -2.31
N GLY A 97 -3.24 -17.21 -1.42
CA GLY A 97 -4.66 -17.53 -1.36
C GLY A 97 -5.17 -18.27 -2.59
N ASN A 98 -6.37 -17.91 -3.04
CA ASN A 98 -7.10 -18.56 -4.13
C ASN A 98 -7.36 -17.61 -5.32
N PRO A 99 -6.34 -17.00 -5.93
CA PRO A 99 -6.54 -16.00 -6.98
C PRO A 99 -7.16 -16.58 -8.26
N ILE A 100 -6.92 -17.86 -8.57
CA ILE A 100 -7.43 -18.53 -9.78
C ILE A 100 -8.94 -18.73 -9.66
N GLU A 101 -9.41 -19.24 -8.53
CA GLU A 101 -10.83 -19.49 -8.26
C GLU A 101 -11.62 -18.19 -8.26
N ILE A 102 -11.08 -17.13 -7.64
CA ILE A 102 -11.73 -15.81 -7.62
C ILE A 102 -11.78 -15.21 -9.01
N ALA A 103 -10.68 -15.25 -9.77
CA ALA A 103 -10.67 -14.80 -11.16
C ALA A 103 -11.64 -15.60 -12.04
N GLY A 104 -11.91 -16.86 -11.70
CA GLY A 104 -12.88 -17.70 -12.37
C GLY A 104 -14.33 -17.22 -12.22
N VAL A 105 -14.72 -16.73 -11.05
CA VAL A 105 -16.07 -16.20 -10.78
C VAL A 105 -16.19 -14.70 -11.03
N ALA A 106 -15.09 -13.97 -10.94
CA ALA A 106 -14.99 -12.53 -11.25
C ALA A 106 -14.29 -12.34 -12.60
N SER A 107 -15.02 -12.57 -13.69
CA SER A 107 -14.45 -12.63 -15.05
C SER A 107 -13.74 -11.34 -15.51
N GLY A 108 -14.03 -10.19 -14.88
CA GLY A 108 -13.37 -8.90 -15.12
C GLY A 108 -12.22 -8.59 -14.16
N ALA A 109 -11.87 -9.52 -13.25
CA ALA A 109 -10.81 -9.32 -12.29
C ALA A 109 -9.43 -9.40 -12.95
N THR A 110 -8.49 -8.60 -12.41
CA THR A 110 -7.07 -8.66 -12.77
C THR A 110 -6.26 -9.10 -11.55
N VAL A 111 -5.50 -10.18 -11.70
CA VAL A 111 -4.52 -10.66 -10.70
C VAL A 111 -3.23 -9.87 -10.87
N LEU A 112 -2.81 -9.19 -9.81
CA LEU A 112 -1.56 -8.45 -9.71
C LEU A 112 -0.57 -9.29 -8.91
N ALA A 113 0.47 -9.82 -9.55
CA ALA A 113 1.44 -10.71 -8.92
C ALA A 113 2.85 -10.54 -9.51
N PRO A 114 3.94 -10.85 -8.75
CA PRO A 114 5.30 -10.91 -9.27
C PRO A 114 5.43 -11.80 -10.52
N GLY A 115 6.39 -11.49 -11.39
CA GLY A 115 6.52 -12.11 -12.70
C GLY A 115 6.52 -13.64 -12.68
N PRO A 116 7.49 -14.30 -12.01
CA PRO A 116 7.54 -15.77 -11.97
C PRO A 116 6.33 -16.41 -11.29
N LEU A 117 5.83 -15.81 -10.19
CA LEU A 117 4.59 -16.29 -9.54
C LEU A 117 3.39 -16.19 -10.48
N GLY A 118 3.23 -15.06 -11.18
CA GLY A 118 2.13 -14.91 -12.14
C GLY A 118 2.19 -15.90 -13.31
N GLN A 119 3.39 -16.20 -13.80
CA GLN A 119 3.57 -17.24 -14.81
C GLN A 119 3.17 -18.62 -14.27
N TRP A 120 3.56 -18.94 -13.03
CA TRP A 120 3.14 -20.19 -12.36
C TRP A 120 1.62 -20.25 -12.20
N LEU A 121 0.96 -19.13 -11.82
CA LEU A 121 -0.51 -19.09 -11.74
C LEU A 121 -1.18 -19.35 -13.10
N ILE A 122 -0.61 -18.83 -14.20
CA ILE A 122 -1.11 -19.11 -15.56
C ILE A 122 -0.97 -20.61 -15.89
N GLU A 123 0.15 -21.22 -15.57
CA GLU A 123 0.36 -22.67 -15.74
C GLU A 123 -0.62 -23.51 -14.91
N LYS A 124 -1.13 -22.95 -13.79
CA LYS A 124 -2.13 -23.58 -12.93
C LYS A 124 -3.58 -23.28 -13.32
N GLY A 125 -3.80 -22.49 -14.39
CA GLY A 125 -5.14 -22.25 -14.95
C GLY A 125 -5.66 -20.83 -14.86
N LEU A 126 -4.87 -19.86 -14.35
CA LEU A 126 -5.22 -18.45 -14.47
C LEU A 126 -5.21 -18.05 -15.94
N LYS A 127 -6.27 -17.39 -16.41
CA LYS A 127 -6.30 -16.86 -17.78
C LYS A 127 -5.28 -15.75 -17.94
N LYS A 128 -4.48 -15.80 -19.01
CA LYS A 128 -3.40 -14.85 -19.27
C LYS A 128 -3.90 -13.40 -19.34
N GLU A 129 -5.06 -13.16 -19.88
CA GLU A 129 -5.71 -11.85 -19.97
C GLU A 129 -6.17 -11.29 -18.61
N GLN A 130 -6.30 -12.12 -17.60
CA GLN A 130 -6.59 -11.72 -16.21
C GLN A 130 -5.34 -11.50 -15.37
N TYR A 131 -4.17 -11.68 -15.93
CA TYR A 131 -2.91 -11.47 -15.22
C TYR A 131 -2.23 -10.17 -15.65
N ARG A 132 -1.78 -9.41 -14.66
CA ARG A 132 -0.86 -8.30 -14.84
C ARG A 132 0.37 -8.49 -13.98
N ARG A 133 1.52 -8.56 -14.63
CA ARG A 133 2.81 -8.60 -13.95
C ARG A 133 3.01 -7.35 -13.08
N THR A 134 3.55 -7.55 -11.87
CA THR A 134 4.06 -6.50 -11.00
C THR A 134 5.56 -6.70 -10.75
N GLY A 135 6.30 -5.60 -10.72
CA GLY A 135 7.69 -5.54 -10.32
C GLY A 135 7.92 -4.39 -9.35
N VAL A 136 8.82 -4.56 -8.38
CA VAL A 136 9.18 -3.49 -7.45
C VAL A 136 9.58 -2.24 -8.24
N GLY A 137 8.97 -1.10 -7.93
CA GLY A 137 9.15 0.15 -8.66
C GLY A 137 8.09 0.44 -9.72
N ASP A 138 7.31 -0.54 -10.17
CA ASP A 138 6.22 -0.30 -11.13
C ASP A 138 5.16 0.65 -10.56
N GLN A 139 4.60 1.50 -11.43
CA GLN A 139 3.44 2.32 -11.14
C GLN A 139 2.49 2.34 -12.34
N PHE A 140 1.21 2.17 -12.09
CA PHE A 140 0.18 2.18 -13.12
C PHE A 140 -1.20 2.48 -12.54
N ALA A 141 -2.13 2.94 -13.38
CA ALA A 141 -3.52 3.16 -13.02
C ALA A 141 -4.44 2.22 -13.80
N LEU A 142 -5.42 1.62 -13.12
CA LEU A 142 -6.46 0.78 -13.70
C LEU A 142 -7.80 1.10 -13.03
N LYS A 143 -8.87 1.27 -13.80
CA LYS A 143 -10.23 1.58 -13.31
C LYS A 143 -10.28 2.77 -12.32
N GLY A 144 -9.37 3.75 -12.47
CA GLY A 144 -9.31 4.93 -11.58
C GLY A 144 -8.52 4.71 -10.29
N VAL A 145 -8.05 3.50 -10.01
CA VAL A 145 -7.17 3.18 -8.87
C VAL A 145 -5.73 3.14 -9.34
N THR A 146 -4.83 3.82 -8.62
CA THR A 146 -3.38 3.80 -8.88
C THR A 146 -2.70 2.80 -7.96
N PHE A 147 -1.90 1.93 -8.57
CA PHE A 147 -1.04 0.96 -7.88
C PHE A 147 0.41 1.39 -8.01
N LYS A 148 1.12 1.49 -6.88
CA LYS A 148 2.57 1.56 -6.83
C LYS A 148 3.08 0.30 -6.12
N ILE A 149 4.00 -0.40 -6.77
CA ILE A 149 4.57 -1.63 -6.24
C ILE A 149 5.81 -1.28 -5.42
N GLY A 150 5.75 -1.59 -4.14
CA GLY A 150 6.85 -1.40 -3.20
C GLY A 150 7.66 -2.68 -2.98
N PRO A 151 8.82 -2.56 -2.33
CA PRO A 151 9.61 -3.70 -1.90
C PRO A 151 8.88 -4.47 -0.79
N ASN A 152 9.12 -5.77 -0.76
CA ASN A 152 8.71 -6.64 0.34
C ASN A 152 9.91 -7.55 0.67
N ALA A 153 10.47 -7.40 1.87
CA ALA A 153 11.58 -8.23 2.33
C ALA A 153 11.05 -9.55 2.90
N HIS A 154 10.60 -10.42 2.01
CA HIS A 154 10.05 -11.73 2.33
C HIS A 154 10.44 -12.78 1.30
N ASP A 155 10.47 -14.05 1.72
CA ASP A 155 10.66 -15.18 0.81
C ASP A 155 9.49 -15.29 -0.18
N ASN A 156 9.80 -15.73 -1.39
CA ASN A 156 8.82 -15.95 -2.44
C ASN A 156 9.09 -17.25 -3.20
N THR A 157 9.23 -18.34 -2.44
CA THR A 157 9.41 -19.67 -3.01
C THR A 157 8.06 -20.23 -3.47
N LEU A 158 7.97 -20.62 -4.75
CA LEU A 158 6.79 -21.26 -5.32
C LEU A 158 6.53 -22.63 -4.67
N PRO A 159 5.29 -23.17 -4.68
CA PRO A 159 4.96 -24.48 -4.13
C PRO A 159 5.77 -25.65 -4.71
N ASN A 160 6.37 -25.49 -5.87
CA ASN A 160 7.27 -26.47 -6.49
C ASN A 160 8.75 -26.28 -6.15
N GLY A 161 9.08 -25.35 -5.25
CA GLY A 161 10.45 -25.02 -4.82
C GLY A 161 11.21 -24.06 -5.74
N ALA A 162 10.61 -23.60 -6.84
CA ALA A 162 11.24 -22.61 -7.72
C ALA A 162 11.12 -21.19 -7.15
N ASP A 163 11.97 -20.28 -7.62
CA ASP A 163 11.93 -18.87 -7.28
C ASP A 163 10.68 -18.19 -7.87
N GLY A 164 9.85 -17.58 -7.01
CA GLY A 164 8.66 -16.81 -7.37
C GLY A 164 8.96 -15.36 -7.79
N GLY A 165 10.23 -14.95 -7.77
CA GLY A 165 10.69 -13.59 -8.00
C GLY A 165 10.62 -12.72 -6.74
N PRO A 166 10.98 -11.44 -6.81
CA PRO A 166 10.87 -10.53 -5.67
C PRO A 166 9.44 -10.44 -5.15
N ALA A 167 9.23 -10.67 -3.84
CA ALA A 167 7.94 -10.42 -3.20
C ALA A 167 7.57 -8.95 -3.34
N ALA A 168 6.26 -8.63 -3.33
CA ALA A 168 5.74 -7.30 -3.56
C ALA A 168 4.93 -6.78 -2.38
N SER A 169 4.96 -5.47 -2.16
CA SER A 169 3.99 -4.72 -1.38
C SER A 169 3.22 -3.76 -2.30
N PHE A 170 2.05 -3.29 -1.87
CA PHE A 170 1.15 -2.51 -2.71
C PHE A 170 0.74 -1.20 -2.03
N PHE A 171 1.05 -0.07 -2.67
CA PHE A 171 0.37 1.19 -2.38
C PHE A 171 -0.82 1.30 -3.31
N VAL A 172 -2.01 1.34 -2.75
CA VAL A 172 -3.28 1.41 -3.48
C VAL A 172 -3.88 2.78 -3.23
N THR A 173 -3.78 3.67 -4.22
CA THR A 173 -4.34 5.03 -4.15
C THR A 173 -5.67 5.07 -4.88
N PHE A 174 -6.73 5.38 -4.16
CA PHE A 174 -8.08 5.49 -4.67
C PHE A 174 -8.36 6.87 -5.27
N GLU A 175 -9.50 7.02 -5.95
CA GLU A 175 -9.87 8.21 -6.71
C GLU A 175 -9.99 9.49 -5.84
N ASN A 176 -10.24 9.33 -4.53
CA ASN A 176 -10.29 10.43 -3.56
C ASN A 176 -8.90 10.78 -2.99
N GLY A 177 -7.83 10.14 -3.47
CA GLY A 177 -6.46 10.32 -3.00
C GLY A 177 -6.11 9.56 -1.72
N PHE A 178 -7.04 8.83 -1.10
CA PHE A 178 -6.75 7.98 0.05
C PHE A 178 -5.87 6.80 -0.38
N THR A 179 -4.77 6.59 0.32
CA THR A 179 -3.77 5.58 -0.02
C THR A 179 -3.66 4.54 1.09
N VAL A 180 -3.88 3.29 0.75
CA VAL A 180 -3.62 2.12 1.60
C VAL A 180 -2.27 1.51 1.21
N PHE A 181 -1.38 1.32 2.16
CA PHE A 181 -0.18 0.51 1.98
C PHE A 181 -0.40 -0.88 2.56
N TYR A 182 -0.41 -1.88 1.71
CA TYR A 182 -0.50 -3.28 2.08
C TYR A 182 0.89 -3.93 1.96
N THR A 183 1.47 -4.32 3.10
CA THR A 183 2.81 -4.91 3.13
C THR A 183 2.79 -6.42 2.95
N SER A 184 1.65 -7.10 3.21
CA SER A 184 1.65 -8.53 3.52
C SER A 184 2.62 -8.82 4.69
N HIS A 185 3.11 -10.04 4.80
CA HIS A 185 4.21 -10.34 5.72
C HIS A 185 5.51 -9.79 5.12
N SER A 186 6.03 -8.73 5.72
CA SER A 186 7.31 -8.09 5.33
C SER A 186 8.17 -7.89 6.56
N THR A 187 9.45 -8.23 6.44
CA THR A 187 10.44 -7.98 7.48
C THR A 187 11.03 -6.57 7.39
N LEU A 188 11.93 -6.22 8.31
CA LEU A 188 12.56 -4.90 8.35
C LEU A 188 13.38 -4.63 7.09
N SER A 189 13.10 -3.47 6.47
CA SER A 189 13.88 -2.93 5.36
C SER A 189 13.91 -1.41 5.45
N SER A 190 15.05 -0.78 5.21
CA SER A 190 15.18 0.68 5.14
C SER A 190 14.31 1.30 4.05
N ASP A 191 14.02 0.54 2.99
CA ASP A 191 13.19 0.97 1.87
C ASP A 191 11.76 1.32 2.29
N LEU A 192 11.25 0.70 3.35
CA LEU A 192 9.92 1.02 3.89
C LEU A 192 9.80 2.50 4.29
N ALA A 193 10.82 3.05 4.96
CA ALA A 193 10.84 4.47 5.34
C ALA A 193 10.92 5.38 4.11
N LEU A 194 11.75 5.02 3.12
CA LEU A 194 11.89 5.78 1.88
C LEU A 194 10.56 5.82 1.11
N TYR A 195 9.96 4.65 0.87
CA TYR A 195 8.69 4.55 0.14
C TYR A 195 7.56 5.26 0.88
N ALA A 196 7.46 5.10 2.21
CA ALA A 196 6.46 5.79 3.01
C ALA A 196 6.60 7.32 2.94
N SER A 197 7.83 7.85 2.96
CA SER A 197 8.09 9.28 2.86
C SER A 197 7.71 9.88 1.50
N ILE A 198 7.82 9.09 0.42
CA ILE A 198 7.50 9.52 -0.95
C ILE A 198 6.01 9.37 -1.26
N TYR A 199 5.43 8.20 -0.94
CA TYR A 199 4.06 7.85 -1.34
C TYR A 199 3.00 8.17 -0.28
N GLN A 200 3.41 8.54 0.94
CA GLN A 200 2.57 9.10 2.00
C GLN A 200 1.23 8.36 2.21
N PRO A 201 1.23 7.04 2.51
CA PRO A 201 -0.02 6.32 2.73
C PRO A 201 -0.76 6.87 3.97
N ASP A 202 -2.09 6.90 3.87
CA ASP A 202 -2.99 7.31 4.96
C ASP A 202 -3.20 6.15 5.96
N MET A 203 -3.13 4.92 5.46
CA MET A 203 -3.30 3.67 6.20
C MET A 203 -2.24 2.66 5.81
N ALA A 204 -1.78 1.84 6.76
CA ALA A 204 -0.94 0.68 6.52
C ALA A 204 -1.58 -0.59 7.09
N ILE A 205 -1.62 -1.65 6.29
CA ILE A 205 -1.98 -3.02 6.70
C ILE A 205 -0.67 -3.80 6.73
N ILE A 206 -0.25 -4.24 7.93
CA ILE A 206 1.09 -4.77 8.20
C ILE A 206 0.97 -6.16 8.82
N GLY A 207 1.71 -7.14 8.29
CA GLY A 207 1.77 -8.48 8.86
C GLY A 207 2.35 -8.47 10.29
N LEU A 208 1.64 -9.11 11.21
CA LEU A 208 2.06 -9.37 12.60
C LEU A 208 2.24 -10.90 12.77
N ALA A 209 3.26 -11.44 12.11
CA ALA A 209 3.49 -12.87 11.99
C ALA A 209 4.53 -13.38 13.00
N GLY A 210 4.16 -13.40 14.27
CA GLY A 210 4.97 -14.04 15.32
C GLY A 210 6.01 -13.15 16.02
N ASP A 211 6.39 -11.99 15.47
CA ASP A 211 7.31 -11.03 16.12
C ASP A 211 6.67 -9.64 16.26
N ALA A 212 6.16 -9.37 17.46
CA ALA A 212 5.53 -8.10 17.81
C ALA A 212 6.50 -6.91 17.76
N ARG A 213 7.79 -7.13 18.04
CA ARG A 213 8.82 -6.09 17.98
C ARG A 213 9.10 -5.72 16.53
N GLU A 214 9.29 -6.71 15.67
CA GLU A 214 9.52 -6.46 14.25
C GLU A 214 8.35 -5.72 13.61
N PHE A 215 7.11 -6.17 13.86
CA PHE A 215 5.90 -5.45 13.46
C PHE A 215 5.92 -3.97 13.88
N ALA A 216 6.26 -3.69 15.15
CA ALA A 216 6.31 -2.31 15.64
C ALA A 216 7.43 -1.49 14.98
N GLN A 217 8.57 -2.10 14.66
CA GLN A 217 9.65 -1.42 13.93
C GLN A 217 9.28 -1.14 12.48
N VAL A 218 8.63 -2.08 11.78
CA VAL A 218 8.07 -1.86 10.44
C VAL A 218 7.09 -0.67 10.49
N ALA A 219 6.15 -0.68 11.43
CA ALA A 219 5.21 0.42 11.63
C ALA A 219 5.93 1.75 11.89
N ARG A 220 6.99 1.75 12.71
CA ARG A 220 7.80 2.95 12.99
C ARG A 220 8.47 3.49 11.73
N LEU A 221 9.03 2.62 10.89
CA LEU A 221 9.62 3.05 9.61
C LEU A 221 8.58 3.74 8.71
N LEU A 222 7.34 3.22 8.67
CA LEU A 222 6.27 3.81 7.88
C LEU A 222 5.77 5.17 8.39
N THR A 223 5.99 5.50 9.67
CA THR A 223 5.69 6.83 10.21
C THR A 223 6.80 7.85 9.93
N THR A 224 7.98 7.40 9.48
CA THR A 224 9.13 8.27 9.22
C THR A 224 8.85 9.19 8.04
N ASN A 225 8.86 10.50 8.28
CA ASN A 225 8.52 11.52 7.27
C ASN A 225 7.17 11.31 6.58
N ASN A 226 6.24 10.60 7.24
CA ASN A 226 4.88 10.39 6.75
C ASN A 226 3.84 10.85 7.79
N PRO A 227 3.51 12.14 7.87
CA PRO A 227 2.50 12.68 8.78
C PRO A 227 1.06 12.29 8.39
N LYS A 228 0.84 11.77 7.17
CA LYS A 228 -0.47 11.32 6.69
C LYS A 228 -0.91 9.99 7.30
N LEU A 229 0.01 9.13 7.73
CA LEU A 229 -0.33 7.83 8.30
C LEU A 229 -1.10 8.00 9.61
N LYS A 230 -2.36 7.62 9.61
CA LYS A 230 -3.28 7.74 10.76
C LYS A 230 -3.76 6.40 11.29
N THR A 231 -3.62 5.33 10.50
CA THR A 231 -4.14 4.01 10.86
C THR A 231 -3.13 2.92 10.50
N ILE A 232 -2.84 2.06 11.47
CA ILE A 232 -2.06 0.84 11.30
C ILE A 232 -2.95 -0.34 11.66
N ILE A 233 -3.19 -1.22 10.70
CA ILE A 233 -3.98 -2.44 10.89
C ILE A 233 -3.01 -3.62 10.92
N PRO A 234 -2.92 -4.35 12.06
CA PRO A 234 -2.18 -5.60 12.10
C PRO A 234 -2.92 -6.67 11.29
N SER A 235 -2.20 -7.43 10.49
CA SER A 235 -2.70 -8.53 9.66
C SER A 235 -1.88 -9.81 9.88
N HIS A 236 -2.09 -10.86 9.09
CA HIS A 236 -1.43 -12.17 9.21
C HIS A 236 -1.69 -12.84 10.58
N LEU A 237 -2.90 -12.74 11.10
CA LEU A 237 -3.27 -13.21 12.42
C LEU A 237 -4.75 -13.58 12.49
N ARG A 238 -5.15 -14.23 13.59
CA ARG A 238 -6.55 -14.54 13.90
C ARG A 238 -7.17 -13.47 14.78
N PRO A 239 -8.51 -13.29 14.72
CA PRO A 239 -9.22 -12.44 15.67
C PRO A 239 -8.87 -12.80 17.13
N GLY A 240 -8.56 -11.79 17.94
CA GLY A 240 -8.24 -11.99 19.35
C GLY A 240 -6.90 -12.70 19.62
N ALA A 241 -6.02 -12.84 18.64
CA ALA A 241 -4.69 -13.44 18.83
C ALA A 241 -3.92 -12.73 19.97
N PRO A 242 -3.30 -13.46 20.92
CA PRO A 242 -2.59 -12.86 22.06
C PRO A 242 -1.48 -11.89 21.63
N ILE A 243 -0.84 -12.13 20.49
CA ILE A 243 0.20 -11.27 19.93
C ILE A 243 -0.29 -9.84 19.60
N LEU A 244 -1.59 -9.62 19.44
CA LEU A 244 -2.18 -8.27 19.27
C LEU A 244 -1.84 -7.37 20.46
N ALA A 245 -1.98 -7.89 21.69
CA ALA A 245 -1.65 -7.15 22.90
C ALA A 245 -0.13 -6.86 23.00
N GLU A 246 0.71 -7.76 22.49
CA GLU A 246 2.16 -7.56 22.43
C GLU A 246 2.50 -6.50 21.39
N GLY A 247 1.94 -6.59 20.18
CA GLY A 247 2.10 -5.59 19.13
C GLY A 247 1.71 -4.19 19.60
N LYS A 248 0.56 -4.08 20.30
CA LYS A 248 0.13 -2.80 20.89
C LYS A 248 1.15 -2.25 21.90
N ARG A 249 1.66 -3.09 22.81
CA ARG A 249 2.69 -2.67 23.80
C ARG A 249 3.97 -2.19 23.10
N GLU A 250 4.43 -2.87 22.07
CA GLU A 250 5.63 -2.46 21.33
C GLU A 250 5.40 -1.13 20.58
N LEU A 251 4.24 -0.93 19.96
CA LEU A 251 3.86 0.36 19.36
C LEU A 251 3.76 1.48 20.40
N ASP A 252 3.24 1.21 21.61
CA ASP A 252 3.17 2.18 22.71
C ASP A 252 4.57 2.61 23.17
N ARG A 253 5.54 1.67 23.25
CA ARG A 253 6.94 1.98 23.56
C ARG A 253 7.58 2.92 22.53
N LEU A 254 7.14 2.84 21.28
CA LEU A 254 7.59 3.70 20.19
C LEU A 254 6.79 5.00 20.07
N GLY A 255 5.79 5.23 20.93
CA GLY A 255 4.96 6.42 20.93
C GLY A 255 3.95 6.51 19.78
N ILE A 256 3.69 5.40 19.09
CA ILE A 256 2.78 5.32 17.93
C ILE A 256 1.61 4.35 18.14
N GLY A 257 1.42 3.84 19.34
CA GLY A 257 0.33 2.89 19.65
C GLY A 257 -1.08 3.43 19.41
N GLY A 258 -1.27 4.76 19.46
CA GLY A 258 -2.56 5.39 19.09
C GLY A 258 -2.96 5.22 17.62
N LEU A 259 -2.04 4.81 16.75
CA LEU A 259 -2.34 4.55 15.34
C LEU A 259 -2.90 3.14 15.09
N MET A 260 -2.74 2.22 16.06
CA MET A 260 -3.19 0.84 15.87
C MET A 260 -4.71 0.74 15.93
N PHE A 261 -5.29 0.14 14.90
CA PHE A 261 -6.70 -0.20 14.81
C PHE A 261 -6.85 -1.66 14.41
N VAL A 262 -7.65 -2.42 15.16
CA VAL A 262 -7.97 -3.82 14.86
C VAL A 262 -9.42 -3.89 14.41
N PRO A 263 -9.68 -4.12 13.10
CA PRO A 263 -11.06 -4.21 12.62
C PRO A 263 -11.75 -5.48 13.14
N GLU A 264 -13.07 -5.41 13.32
CA GLU A 264 -13.89 -6.59 13.54
C GLU A 264 -14.00 -7.39 12.23
N LEU A 265 -13.95 -8.72 12.37
CA LEU A 265 -14.06 -9.62 11.21
C LEU A 265 -15.38 -9.40 10.46
N LYS A 266 -15.32 -9.30 9.12
CA LYS A 266 -16.44 -9.12 8.20
C LYS A 266 -17.29 -7.87 8.46
N ARG A 267 -16.74 -6.87 9.14
CA ARG A 267 -17.31 -5.54 9.28
C ARG A 267 -16.59 -4.54 8.40
N ALA A 268 -17.34 -3.75 7.63
CA ALA A 268 -16.79 -2.68 6.82
C ALA A 268 -16.62 -1.39 7.64
N TYR A 269 -15.49 -0.70 7.44
CA TYR A 269 -15.16 0.60 8.00
C TYR A 269 -14.93 1.60 6.86
N GLU A 270 -15.33 2.85 7.06
CA GLU A 270 -15.25 3.92 6.06
C GLU A 270 -14.21 4.97 6.45
N TYR A 271 -13.37 5.34 5.49
CA TYR A 271 -12.27 6.30 5.65
C TYR A 271 -12.34 7.43 4.64
#